data_3aea181380c294280e3ffc1a09469207
#
_entry.id   3aea181380c294280e3ffc1a09469207
#
_cell.length_a   1.000
_cell.length_b   1.000
_cell.length_c   1.000
_cell.angle_alpha   90.00
_cell.angle_beta   90.00
_cell.angle_gamma   90.00
#
_symmetry.space_group_name_H-M   'P 1'
#
loop_
_entity.id
_entity.type
_entity.pdbx_description
1 polymer ?
#
loop_
_entity_poly.entity_id
_entity_poly.type
_entity_poly.pdbx_seq_one_letter_code
_entity_poly.pdbx_strand_id
1 'polypeptide(L)'
;GRGSARELKHFGAGNVIVPVGRFDSETLLALPELQQVTGNRVVIFRGEGGRELLGDTLKARGADIEYAECYRRTRPRADVTPLLHRWVRGEIDIVSLTSVDGLHNLFDMLGPAGQPWLIRTPVIVVSTRMAEVCRELGFKTEPLVAAQASDEAILEAIKTWRGTQKTL
;
A
#
# COMPACT_ATOMS: atom_id res chain seq x y z
N GLY A 1 -3.12 -8.97 6.84
CA GLY A 1 -1.68 -8.85 7.02
C GLY A 1 -1.30 -8.57 8.47
N ARG A 2 0.00 -8.48 8.78
CA ARG A 2 0.50 -8.30 10.17
C ARG A 2 -0.04 -7.03 10.83
N GLY A 3 -0.15 -5.93 10.10
CA GLY A 3 -0.73 -4.68 10.62
C GLY A 3 -2.18 -4.86 11.06
N SER A 4 -3.03 -5.43 10.20
CA SER A 4 -4.42 -5.71 10.56
C SER A 4 -4.53 -6.65 11.77
N ALA A 5 -3.65 -7.67 11.85
CA ALA A 5 -3.65 -8.60 12.97
C ALA A 5 -3.28 -7.92 14.29
N ARG A 6 -2.32 -6.98 14.26
CA ARG A 6 -1.93 -6.19 15.42
C ARG A 6 -3.09 -5.34 15.93
N GLU A 7 -3.76 -4.63 15.01
CA GLU A 7 -4.91 -3.79 15.35
C GLU A 7 -6.08 -4.61 15.89
N LEU A 8 -6.42 -5.74 15.26
CA LEU A 8 -7.48 -6.63 15.75
C LEU A 8 -7.21 -7.12 17.18
N LYS A 9 -5.95 -7.50 17.47
CA LYS A 9 -5.56 -7.89 18.85
C LYS A 9 -5.65 -6.71 19.81
N HIS A 10 -5.26 -5.51 19.39
CA HIS A 10 -5.39 -4.30 20.20
C HIS A 10 -6.86 -4.01 20.56
N PHE A 11 -7.78 -4.26 19.63
CA PHE A 11 -9.22 -4.15 19.89
C PHE A 11 -9.85 -5.39 20.56
N GLY A 12 -9.06 -6.33 21.06
CA GLY A 12 -9.53 -7.46 21.86
C GLY A 12 -9.98 -8.68 21.07
N ALA A 13 -9.67 -8.80 19.78
CA ALA A 13 -9.95 -10.03 19.04
C ALA A 13 -9.12 -11.20 19.61
N GLY A 14 -9.80 -12.25 20.08
CA GLY A 14 -9.16 -13.36 20.80
C GLY A 14 -8.30 -14.23 19.89
N ASN A 15 -8.87 -14.75 18.81
CA ASN A 15 -8.16 -15.64 17.88
C ASN A 15 -7.95 -14.93 16.54
N VAL A 16 -6.69 -14.54 16.27
CA VAL A 16 -6.31 -13.87 15.02
C VAL A 16 -5.32 -14.75 14.27
N ILE A 17 -5.77 -15.35 13.17
CA ILE A 17 -4.94 -16.13 12.25
C ILE A 17 -4.40 -15.25 11.12
N VAL A 18 -3.15 -15.50 10.75
CA VAL A 18 -2.45 -14.73 9.69
C VAL A 18 -1.63 -15.72 8.86
N PRO A 19 -1.71 -15.65 7.53
CA PRO A 19 -0.85 -16.49 6.69
C PRO A 19 0.62 -16.14 6.90
N VAL A 20 1.49 -17.11 6.66
CA VAL A 20 2.95 -16.96 6.69
C VAL A 20 3.44 -16.60 5.29
N GLY A 21 4.33 -15.63 5.20
CA GLY A 21 4.92 -15.18 3.93
C GLY A 21 4.08 -14.11 3.24
N ARG A 22 3.33 -14.48 2.20
CA ARG A 22 2.50 -13.55 1.44
C ARG A 22 1.15 -13.29 2.13
N PHE A 23 0.63 -12.07 1.97
CA PHE A 23 -0.64 -11.62 2.55
C PHE A 23 -1.68 -11.37 1.45
N ASP A 24 -2.02 -12.41 0.72
CA ASP A 24 -3.02 -12.38 -0.36
C ASP A 24 -4.14 -13.39 -0.10
N SER A 25 -5.18 -13.34 -0.94
CA SER A 25 -6.34 -14.23 -0.81
C SER A 25 -5.97 -15.70 -1.01
N GLU A 26 -5.03 -15.97 -1.90
CA GLU A 26 -4.55 -17.30 -2.22
C GLU A 26 -3.89 -17.96 -1.00
N THR A 27 -2.97 -17.24 -0.36
CA THR A 27 -2.28 -17.73 0.84
C THR A 27 -3.23 -17.86 2.03
N LEU A 28 -4.19 -16.93 2.17
CA LEU A 28 -5.21 -17.01 3.21
C LEU A 28 -6.09 -18.24 2.99
N LEU A 29 -6.56 -18.50 1.77
CA LEU A 29 -7.39 -19.65 1.42
C LEU A 29 -6.68 -21.01 1.56
N ALA A 30 -5.34 -21.01 1.60
CA ALA A 30 -4.54 -22.21 1.83
C ALA A 30 -4.48 -22.61 3.32
N LEU A 31 -4.90 -21.76 4.24
CA LEU A 31 -4.88 -22.07 5.67
C LEU A 31 -5.85 -23.22 6.00
N PRO A 32 -5.46 -24.15 6.91
CA PRO A 32 -6.31 -25.27 7.31
C PRO A 32 -7.69 -24.84 7.83
N GLU A 33 -7.74 -23.73 8.56
CA GLU A 33 -8.96 -23.17 9.16
C GLU A 33 -10.01 -22.75 8.12
N LEU A 34 -9.58 -22.49 6.89
CA LEU A 34 -10.46 -22.07 5.79
C LEU A 34 -10.77 -23.19 4.79
N GLN A 35 -10.30 -24.43 5.03
CA GLN A 35 -10.60 -25.57 4.14
C GLN A 35 -12.00 -26.13 4.39
N GLN A 36 -12.45 -26.17 5.64
CA GLN A 36 -13.74 -26.75 6.05
C GLN A 36 -14.59 -25.66 6.71
N VAL A 37 -15.34 -24.94 5.89
CA VAL A 37 -16.16 -23.79 6.33
C VAL A 37 -17.64 -23.97 6.02
N THR A 38 -18.08 -25.19 5.69
CA THR A 38 -19.47 -25.49 5.38
C THR A 38 -20.39 -25.09 6.53
N GLY A 39 -21.41 -24.29 6.23
CA GLY A 39 -22.37 -23.77 7.19
C GLY A 39 -21.87 -22.64 8.09
N ASN A 40 -20.60 -22.24 7.96
CA ASN A 40 -20.08 -21.10 8.69
C ASN A 40 -20.51 -19.78 8.03
N ARG A 41 -20.88 -18.79 8.85
CA ARG A 41 -21.06 -17.42 8.39
C ARG A 41 -19.72 -16.68 8.41
N VAL A 42 -19.31 -16.15 7.26
CA VAL A 42 -18.05 -15.42 7.10
C VAL A 42 -18.34 -14.01 6.62
N VAL A 43 -17.90 -13.01 7.40
CA VAL A 43 -17.99 -11.61 7.03
C VAL A 43 -16.63 -11.13 6.52
N ILE A 44 -16.60 -10.64 5.29
CA ILE A 44 -15.39 -10.12 4.64
C ILE A 44 -15.42 -8.60 4.69
N PHE A 45 -14.60 -8.01 5.58
CA PHE A 45 -14.38 -6.57 5.64
C PHE A 45 -13.44 -6.14 4.53
N ARG A 46 -13.91 -5.28 3.63
CA ARG A 46 -13.14 -4.85 2.46
C ARG A 46 -13.42 -3.39 2.06
N GLY A 47 -12.64 -2.87 1.12
CA GLY A 47 -12.99 -1.67 0.39
C GLY A 47 -14.02 -1.96 -0.70
N GLU A 48 -14.71 -0.93 -1.16
CA GLU A 48 -15.64 -1.03 -2.30
C GLU A 48 -14.92 -1.60 -3.52
N GLY A 49 -15.51 -2.62 -4.14
CA GLY A 49 -14.92 -3.38 -5.23
C GLY A 49 -13.77 -4.28 -4.77
N GLY A 50 -13.01 -4.81 -5.71
CA GLY A 50 -11.87 -5.69 -5.47
C GLY A 50 -12.11 -7.11 -5.97
N ARG A 51 -11.11 -8.00 -5.73
CA ARG A 51 -11.18 -9.39 -6.19
C ARG A 51 -12.22 -10.19 -5.40
N GLU A 52 -13.04 -10.93 -6.10
CA GLU A 52 -14.08 -11.81 -5.51
C GLU A 52 -13.52 -13.17 -5.07
N LEU A 53 -12.27 -13.51 -5.44
CA LEU A 53 -11.65 -14.82 -5.25
C LEU A 53 -11.85 -15.39 -3.84
N LEU A 54 -11.68 -14.58 -2.79
CA LEU A 54 -11.82 -15.04 -1.40
C LEU A 54 -13.26 -15.46 -1.12
N GLY A 55 -14.23 -14.62 -1.42
CA GLY A 55 -15.64 -14.88 -1.15
C GLY A 55 -16.17 -16.02 -2.01
N ASP A 56 -15.88 -16.03 -3.31
CA ASP A 56 -16.31 -17.07 -4.23
C ASP A 56 -15.78 -18.45 -3.81
N THR A 57 -14.50 -18.53 -3.43
CA THR A 57 -13.90 -19.79 -2.97
C THR A 57 -14.53 -20.28 -1.67
N LEU A 58 -14.72 -19.40 -0.68
CA LEU A 58 -15.35 -19.79 0.59
C LEU A 58 -16.81 -20.17 0.41
N LYS A 59 -17.54 -19.47 -0.47
CA LYS A 59 -18.90 -19.83 -0.85
C LYS A 59 -18.96 -21.21 -1.52
N ALA A 60 -18.03 -21.50 -2.43
CA ALA A 60 -17.91 -22.82 -3.05
C ALA A 60 -17.57 -23.92 -2.03
N ARG A 61 -16.91 -23.59 -0.90
CA ARG A 61 -16.67 -24.47 0.25
C ARG A 61 -17.87 -24.58 1.21
N GLY A 62 -19.01 -23.96 0.87
CA GLY A 62 -20.26 -24.05 1.62
C GLY A 62 -20.42 -23.04 2.75
N ALA A 63 -19.63 -21.96 2.78
CA ALA A 63 -19.82 -20.87 3.72
C ALA A 63 -20.93 -19.90 3.26
N ASP A 64 -21.61 -19.27 4.22
CA ASP A 64 -22.49 -18.12 4.00
C ASP A 64 -21.63 -16.84 4.06
N ILE A 65 -21.56 -16.11 2.94
CA ILE A 65 -20.64 -14.96 2.78
C ILE A 65 -21.41 -13.66 2.82
N GLU A 66 -20.93 -12.76 3.69
CA GLU A 66 -21.35 -11.36 3.76
C GLU A 66 -20.18 -10.43 3.52
N TYR A 67 -20.35 -9.40 2.68
CA TYR A 67 -19.35 -8.34 2.49
C TYR A 67 -19.70 -7.11 3.30
N ALA A 68 -18.75 -6.66 4.12
CA ALA A 68 -18.81 -5.37 4.81
C ALA A 68 -17.87 -4.39 4.12
N GLU A 69 -18.40 -3.57 3.22
CA GLU A 69 -17.62 -2.56 2.50
C GLU A 69 -17.44 -1.31 3.38
N CYS A 70 -16.25 -1.18 3.99
CA CYS A 70 -15.96 -0.19 5.03
C CYS A 70 -15.31 1.09 4.50
N TYR A 71 -14.75 1.08 3.28
CA TYR A 71 -14.07 2.22 2.70
C TYR A 71 -14.09 2.19 1.17
N ARG A 72 -13.90 3.37 0.58
CA ARG A 72 -13.69 3.54 -0.86
C ARG A 72 -12.30 4.14 -1.08
N ARG A 73 -11.57 3.60 -2.07
CA ARG A 73 -10.32 4.20 -2.53
C ARG A 73 -10.64 5.29 -3.55
N THR A 74 -10.31 6.51 -3.24
CA THR A 74 -10.53 7.64 -4.14
C THR A 74 -9.33 8.58 -4.11
N ARG A 75 -9.16 9.35 -5.18
CA ARG A 75 -8.21 10.46 -5.17
C ARG A 75 -8.68 11.53 -4.17
N PRO A 76 -7.84 11.95 -3.22
CA PRO A 76 -8.18 13.03 -2.30
C PRO A 76 -8.50 14.33 -3.05
N ARG A 77 -9.44 15.11 -2.53
CA ARG A 77 -9.74 16.47 -2.99
C ARG A 77 -9.05 17.47 -2.06
N ALA A 78 -7.72 17.42 -2.03
CA ALA A 78 -6.94 18.31 -1.19
C ALA A 78 -6.33 19.44 -2.03
N ASP A 79 -6.20 20.63 -1.42
CA ASP A 79 -5.41 21.71 -1.99
C ASP A 79 -3.93 21.34 -1.93
N VAL A 80 -3.27 21.27 -3.08
CA VAL A 80 -1.84 20.96 -3.18
C VAL A 80 -0.94 22.20 -3.13
N THR A 81 -1.51 23.38 -3.09
CA THR A 81 -0.75 24.67 -3.06
C THR A 81 0.26 24.73 -1.92
N PRO A 82 -0.08 24.35 -0.67
CA PRO A 82 0.90 24.33 0.42
C PRO A 82 2.06 23.37 0.15
N LEU A 83 1.80 22.23 -0.48
CA LEU A 83 2.83 21.25 -0.84
C LEU A 83 3.76 21.81 -1.92
N LEU A 84 3.22 22.47 -2.95
CA LEU A 84 4.00 23.13 -3.99
C LEU A 84 4.91 24.22 -3.42
N HIS A 85 4.42 25.04 -2.50
CA HIS A 85 5.24 26.06 -1.83
C HIS A 85 6.41 25.45 -1.07
N ARG A 86 6.22 24.29 -0.42
CA ARG A 86 7.31 23.57 0.26
C ARG A 86 8.36 23.06 -0.73
N TRP A 87 7.93 22.54 -1.89
CA TRP A 87 8.89 22.15 -2.94
C TRP A 87 9.72 23.32 -3.46
N VAL A 88 9.05 24.45 -3.75
CA VAL A 88 9.75 25.67 -4.21
C VAL A 88 10.80 26.13 -3.20
N ARG A 89 10.53 26.00 -1.90
CA ARG A 89 11.48 26.35 -0.83
C ARG A 89 12.55 25.30 -0.56
N GLY A 90 12.54 24.17 -1.29
CA GLY A 90 13.50 23.09 -1.08
C GLY A 90 13.32 22.34 0.25
N GLU A 91 12.10 22.29 0.77
CA GLU A 91 11.78 21.65 2.05
C GLU A 91 11.40 20.16 1.90
N ILE A 92 11.44 19.62 0.68
CA ILE A 92 11.10 18.23 0.40
C ILE A 92 12.30 17.55 -0.26
N ASP A 93 13.01 16.77 0.51
CA ASP A 93 14.21 16.06 0.07
C ASP A 93 13.91 14.71 -0.58
N ILE A 94 12.86 14.03 -0.11
CA ILE A 94 12.48 12.69 -0.55
C ILE A 94 10.99 12.43 -0.35
N VAL A 95 10.39 11.60 -1.21
CA VAL A 95 8.99 11.18 -1.11
C VAL A 95 8.93 9.66 -0.95
N SER A 96 8.14 9.16 0.01
CA SER A 96 7.85 7.73 0.12
C SER A 96 6.45 7.41 -0.38
N LEU A 97 6.33 6.36 -1.19
CA LEU A 97 5.08 5.92 -1.81
C LEU A 97 4.87 4.43 -1.56
N THR A 98 3.71 4.06 -1.07
CA THR A 98 3.42 2.69 -0.62
C THR A 98 2.41 1.95 -1.52
N SER A 99 1.90 2.61 -2.56
CA SER A 99 0.99 1.99 -3.54
C SER A 99 1.06 2.67 -4.89
N VAL A 100 0.77 1.91 -5.95
CA VAL A 100 0.65 2.45 -7.32
C VAL A 100 -0.48 3.47 -7.40
N ASP A 101 -1.63 3.19 -6.77
CA ASP A 101 -2.76 4.14 -6.72
C ASP A 101 -2.37 5.46 -6.05
N GLY A 102 -1.58 5.39 -4.95
CA GLY A 102 -1.07 6.57 -4.25
C GLY A 102 -0.14 7.39 -5.12
N LEU A 103 0.74 6.74 -5.90
CA LEU A 103 1.63 7.39 -6.85
C LEU A 103 0.83 8.13 -7.95
N HIS A 104 -0.11 7.44 -8.60
CA HIS A 104 -0.95 8.07 -9.63
C HIS A 104 -1.80 9.21 -9.05
N ASN A 105 -2.42 9.00 -7.91
CA ASN A 105 -3.21 10.04 -7.24
C ASN A 105 -2.37 11.29 -6.95
N LEU A 106 -1.17 11.12 -6.39
CA LEU A 106 -0.27 12.25 -6.11
C LEU A 106 0.14 12.96 -7.42
N PHE A 107 0.53 12.20 -8.44
CA PHE A 107 0.94 12.73 -9.74
C PHE A 107 -0.19 13.55 -10.39
N ASP A 108 -1.41 13.03 -10.39
CA ASP A 108 -2.59 13.70 -10.94
C ASP A 108 -3.01 14.94 -10.12
N MET A 109 -2.94 14.85 -8.78
CA MET A 109 -3.29 15.97 -7.89
C MET A 109 -2.34 17.15 -8.07
N LEU A 110 -1.06 16.87 -8.29
CA LEU A 110 -0.04 17.91 -8.50
C LEU A 110 -0.20 18.62 -9.84
N GLY A 111 -0.75 17.93 -10.85
CA GLY A 111 -0.97 18.49 -12.18
C GLY A 111 0.30 19.05 -12.83
N PRO A 112 0.16 19.79 -13.95
CA PRO A 112 1.31 20.31 -14.69
C PRO A 112 2.25 21.22 -13.87
N ALA A 113 1.73 21.89 -12.84
CA ALA A 113 2.52 22.78 -11.99
C ALA A 113 3.43 22.04 -11.01
N GLY A 114 3.00 20.87 -10.51
CA GLY A 114 3.73 20.15 -9.46
C GLY A 114 4.46 18.90 -9.95
N GLN A 115 4.02 18.28 -11.04
CA GLN A 115 4.67 17.10 -11.62
C GLN A 115 6.17 17.27 -11.87
N PRO A 116 6.66 18.42 -12.41
CA PRO A 116 8.10 18.67 -12.58
C PRO A 116 8.92 18.64 -11.28
N TRP A 117 8.31 18.98 -10.16
CA TRP A 117 8.93 18.88 -8.86
C TRP A 117 8.99 17.43 -8.39
N LEU A 118 7.85 16.72 -8.46
CA LEU A 118 7.77 15.34 -8.04
C LEU A 118 8.76 14.44 -8.79
N ILE A 119 8.81 14.53 -10.14
CA ILE A 119 9.68 13.67 -10.94
C ILE A 119 11.18 13.91 -10.75
N ARG A 120 11.57 15.05 -10.18
CA ARG A 120 12.98 15.39 -9.84
C ARG A 120 13.32 15.05 -8.40
N THR A 121 12.33 14.82 -7.55
CA THR A 121 12.54 14.48 -6.15
C THR A 121 12.84 12.99 -6.03
N PRO A 122 13.86 12.58 -5.29
CA PRO A 122 14.12 11.19 -4.97
C PRO A 122 12.88 10.52 -4.37
N VAL A 123 12.62 9.26 -4.76
CA VAL A 123 11.44 8.55 -4.31
C VAL A 123 11.80 7.17 -3.76
N ILE A 124 11.17 6.79 -2.65
CA ILE A 124 11.20 5.42 -2.11
C ILE A 124 9.86 4.76 -2.39
N VAL A 125 9.92 3.55 -2.94
CA VAL A 125 8.77 2.72 -3.27
C VAL A 125 8.90 1.34 -2.62
N VAL A 126 7.80 0.61 -2.48
CA VAL A 126 7.77 -0.68 -1.77
C VAL A 126 7.73 -1.90 -2.69
N SER A 127 7.89 -1.71 -3.98
CA SER A 127 7.96 -2.82 -4.94
C SER A 127 8.63 -2.41 -6.26
N THR A 128 9.20 -3.39 -6.96
CA THR A 128 9.78 -3.23 -8.31
C THR A 128 8.75 -2.71 -9.31
N ARG A 129 7.50 -3.19 -9.23
CA ARG A 129 6.40 -2.70 -10.07
C ARG A 129 6.17 -1.19 -9.89
N MET A 130 6.26 -0.68 -8.67
CA MET A 130 6.12 0.77 -8.44
C MET A 130 7.30 1.55 -9.04
N ALA A 131 8.51 0.99 -8.98
CA ALA A 131 9.68 1.60 -9.61
C ALA A 131 9.51 1.68 -11.15
N GLU A 132 8.94 0.65 -11.77
CA GLU A 132 8.61 0.66 -13.20
C GLU A 132 7.61 1.78 -13.53
N VAL A 133 6.54 1.91 -12.76
CA VAL A 133 5.55 3.00 -12.93
C VAL A 133 6.20 4.38 -12.75
N CYS A 134 7.12 4.55 -11.80
CA CYS A 134 7.87 5.81 -11.67
C CYS A 134 8.66 6.13 -12.95
N ARG A 135 9.35 5.14 -13.53
CA ARG A 135 10.09 5.33 -14.78
C ARG A 135 9.16 5.70 -15.95
N GLU A 136 8.00 5.03 -16.06
CA GLU A 136 6.96 5.35 -17.06
C GLU A 136 6.42 6.78 -16.91
N LEU A 137 6.27 7.26 -15.68
CA LEU A 137 5.87 8.64 -15.36
C LEU A 137 7.00 9.66 -15.56
N GLY A 138 8.21 9.23 -15.90
CA GLY A 138 9.33 10.09 -16.26
C GLY A 138 10.15 10.61 -15.08
N PHE A 139 10.16 9.91 -13.95
CA PHE A 139 11.04 10.24 -12.82
C PHE A 139 12.51 10.29 -13.27
N LYS A 140 13.24 11.30 -12.80
CA LYS A 140 14.62 11.60 -13.24
C LYS A 140 15.69 10.90 -12.43
N THR A 141 15.34 10.46 -11.23
CA THR A 141 16.20 9.66 -10.36
C THR A 141 15.67 8.23 -10.31
N GLU A 142 16.57 7.25 -10.22
CA GLU A 142 16.18 5.85 -10.04
C GLU A 142 15.42 5.70 -8.71
N PRO A 143 14.19 5.15 -8.71
CA PRO A 143 13.46 4.92 -7.48
C PRO A 143 14.17 3.94 -6.55
N LEU A 144 14.26 4.26 -5.28
CA LEU A 144 14.77 3.38 -4.25
C LEU A 144 13.68 2.37 -3.86
N VAL A 145 13.95 1.09 -4.02
CA VAL A 145 13.00 0.03 -3.65
C VAL A 145 13.32 -0.45 -2.24
N ALA A 146 12.39 -0.24 -1.29
CA ALA A 146 12.52 -0.78 0.05
C ALA A 146 12.47 -2.32 0.02
N ALA A 147 13.24 -2.98 0.88
CA ALA A 147 13.37 -4.44 0.90
C ALA A 147 12.03 -5.15 1.15
N GLN A 148 11.10 -4.50 1.83
CA GLN A 148 9.75 -4.99 2.12
C GLN A 148 8.76 -3.81 2.17
N ALA A 149 7.46 -4.11 2.03
CA ALA A 149 6.38 -3.15 2.23
C ALA A 149 6.08 -2.98 3.73
N SER A 150 7.05 -2.41 4.48
CA SER A 150 6.91 -2.11 5.92
C SER A 150 7.56 -0.78 6.26
N ASP A 151 7.10 -0.18 7.38
CA ASP A 151 7.62 1.11 7.84
C ASP A 151 9.11 1.03 8.18
N GLU A 152 9.56 -0.11 8.74
CA GLU A 152 10.96 -0.35 9.09
C GLU A 152 11.83 -0.38 7.83
N ALA A 153 11.39 -1.06 6.77
CA ALA A 153 12.16 -1.15 5.52
C ALA A 153 12.22 0.20 4.80
N ILE A 154 11.14 0.98 4.84
CA ILE A 154 11.13 2.34 4.30
C ILE A 154 12.10 3.23 5.08
N LEU A 155 12.09 3.15 6.42
CA LEU A 155 13.00 3.92 7.26
C LEU A 155 14.47 3.57 7.00
N GLU A 156 14.80 2.30 6.84
CA GLU A 156 16.16 1.87 6.47
C GLU A 156 16.58 2.38 5.08
N ALA A 157 15.67 2.35 4.11
CA ALA A 157 15.93 2.94 2.79
C ALA A 157 16.19 4.46 2.87
N ILE A 158 15.45 5.20 3.71
CA ILE A 158 15.68 6.64 3.95
C ILE A 158 17.06 6.87 4.58
N LYS A 159 17.43 6.09 5.59
CA LYS A 159 18.75 6.20 6.26
C LYS A 159 19.90 5.94 5.28
N THR A 160 19.78 4.89 4.46
CA THR A 160 20.77 4.54 3.44
C THR A 160 20.92 5.68 2.42
N TRP A 161 19.80 6.18 1.90
CA TRP A 161 19.80 7.31 0.97
C TRP A 161 20.48 8.55 1.58
N ARG A 162 20.13 8.90 2.82
CA ARG A 162 20.73 10.06 3.52
C ARG A 162 22.24 9.89 3.74
N GLY A 163 22.69 8.66 3.98
CA GLY A 163 24.12 8.35 4.10
C GLY A 163 24.90 8.64 2.82
N THR A 164 24.31 8.31 1.65
CA THR A 164 24.95 8.58 0.35
C THR A 164 25.04 10.07 -0.01
N GLN A 165 24.10 10.91 0.50
CA GLN A 165 24.11 12.36 0.26
C GLN A 165 25.18 13.09 1.07
N LYS A 166 25.67 12.54 2.16
CA LYS A 166 26.72 13.16 3.01
C LYS A 166 28.13 12.91 2.50
N THR A 167 28.29 12.06 1.49
CA THR A 167 29.60 11.64 0.96
C THR A 167 29.95 12.36 -0.35
N LEU A 168 29.05 13.21 -0.84
CA LEU A 168 29.22 14.11 -1.98
C LEU A 168 29.38 15.56 -1.51
#